data_d2602082a44c1e38d5c4b2e3b525ce7f
#
_entry.id   d2602082a44c1e38d5c4b2e3b525ce7f
#
_cell.length_a   1.000
_cell.length_b   1.000
_cell.length_c   1.000
_cell.angle_alpha   90.00
_cell.angle_beta   90.00
_cell.angle_gamma   90.00
#
_symmetry.space_group_name_H-M   'P 1'
#
loop_
_entity.id
_entity.type
_entity.pdbx_description
1 polymer ?
#
loop_
_entity_poly.entity_id
_entity_poly.type
_entity_poly.pdbx_seq_one_letter_code
_entity_poly.pdbx_strand_id
1 'polypeptide(L)'
;DVYKRQLCSFDCYGNSFAINPTEYFYDNVMKKKIRKNFNVKSLENGFSLIEILVVLMIIGMLTAVVAINVLPSQDRARVDKAKADIRIMEQALELYRLDMFSYPTKQEGLKALIEKPSNNRFSDRYRQGGYIRRLELDPWGNDYQYERPGKNNSPFEIISFGADGQKGGEGLESDISNLD
;
A
#
# COMPACT_ATOMS: atom_id res chain seq x y z
N ASP A 1 -27.44 -45.34 51.93
CA ASP A 1 -26.60 -45.28 53.17
C ASP A 1 -25.15 -45.74 52.98
N VAL A 2 -24.53 -45.41 51.86
CA VAL A 2 -23.14 -45.85 51.57
C VAL A 2 -22.18 -44.67 51.39
N TYR A 3 -22.59 -43.44 51.63
CA TYR A 3 -21.79 -42.22 51.33
C TYR A 3 -21.34 -41.40 52.56
N LYS A 4 -20.98 -42.06 53.67
CA LYS A 4 -20.36 -41.39 54.82
C LYS A 4 -19.13 -42.12 55.33
N ARG A 5 -18.09 -42.25 54.51
CA ARG A 5 -16.72 -42.39 55.02
C ARG A 5 -15.89 -41.20 54.51
N GLN A 6 -15.81 -40.19 55.36
CA GLN A 6 -14.80 -39.16 55.23
C GLN A 6 -13.42 -39.81 55.38
N LEU A 7 -12.65 -39.84 54.34
CA LEU A 7 -11.24 -40.14 54.40
C LEU A 7 -10.52 -38.89 54.91
N CYS A 8 -10.24 -38.82 56.21
CA CYS A 8 -9.28 -37.88 56.78
C CYS A 8 -7.88 -38.43 56.54
N SER A 9 -7.09 -37.77 55.74
CA SER A 9 -5.64 -37.96 55.67
C SER A 9 -5.00 -37.03 56.71
N PHE A 10 -4.24 -37.55 57.65
CA PHE A 10 -3.46 -36.77 58.61
C PHE A 10 -2.07 -36.58 58.03
N ASP A 11 -1.69 -35.32 57.79
CA ASP A 11 -0.29 -34.96 57.58
C ASP A 11 0.46 -34.85 58.92
N CYS A 12 1.77 -35.04 58.89
CA CYS A 12 2.66 -35.06 60.05
C CYS A 12 2.69 -33.74 60.88
N TYR A 13 1.88 -32.76 60.53
CA TYR A 13 1.76 -31.48 61.25
C TYR A 13 0.39 -31.22 61.90
N GLY A 14 -0.47 -32.22 62.00
CA GLY A 14 -1.70 -32.13 62.79
C GLY A 14 -2.83 -31.24 62.24
N ASN A 15 -2.78 -30.82 61.02
CA ASN A 15 -3.85 -30.09 60.33
C ASN A 15 -4.75 -31.05 59.54
N SER A 16 -6.02 -31.12 59.88
CA SER A 16 -7.03 -31.87 59.12
C SER A 16 -7.45 -31.10 57.88
N PHE A 17 -7.06 -31.56 56.70
CA PHE A 17 -7.58 -31.06 55.43
C PHE A 17 -8.77 -31.92 55.03
N ALA A 18 -9.96 -31.32 55.00
CA ALA A 18 -11.15 -31.95 54.47
C ALA A 18 -11.10 -31.82 52.93
N ILE A 19 -10.76 -32.91 52.24
CA ILE A 19 -10.78 -32.93 50.77
C ILE A 19 -12.23 -33.07 50.33
N ASN A 20 -12.71 -32.11 49.54
CA ASN A 20 -14.06 -32.08 48.98
C ASN A 20 -14.22 -33.30 48.02
N PRO A 21 -15.16 -34.21 48.25
CA PRO A 21 -15.30 -35.43 47.44
C PRO A 21 -15.63 -35.13 45.97
N THR A 22 -16.11 -33.96 45.67
CA THR A 22 -16.38 -33.52 44.28
C THR A 22 -15.11 -33.18 43.53
N GLU A 23 -14.08 -32.61 44.18
CA GLU A 23 -12.80 -32.33 43.53
C GLU A 23 -12.00 -33.60 43.23
N TYR A 24 -12.04 -34.58 44.14
CA TYR A 24 -11.34 -35.86 43.95
C TYR A 24 -11.95 -36.66 42.79
N PHE A 25 -13.27 -36.60 42.62
CA PHE A 25 -13.95 -37.26 41.51
C PHE A 25 -13.65 -36.62 40.16
N TYR A 26 -13.61 -35.29 40.11
CA TYR A 26 -13.30 -34.53 38.90
C TYR A 26 -11.85 -34.81 38.41
N ASP A 27 -10.90 -34.75 39.32
CA ASP A 27 -9.48 -34.91 38.98
C ASP A 27 -9.14 -36.34 38.48
N ASN A 28 -9.72 -37.37 39.09
CA ASN A 28 -9.49 -38.74 38.67
C ASN A 28 -10.28 -39.17 37.42
N VAL A 29 -11.52 -38.68 37.26
CA VAL A 29 -12.33 -39.01 36.07
C VAL A 29 -11.81 -38.25 34.84
N MET A 30 -11.40 -37.00 34.97
CA MET A 30 -10.86 -36.23 33.86
C MET A 30 -9.46 -36.71 33.47
N LYS A 31 -8.57 -37.00 34.43
CA LYS A 31 -7.24 -37.56 34.12
C LYS A 31 -7.32 -38.94 33.45
N LYS A 32 -8.34 -39.74 33.79
CA LYS A 32 -8.55 -41.06 33.16
C LYS A 32 -9.20 -40.97 31.78
N LYS A 33 -10.00 -39.92 31.51
CA LYS A 33 -10.65 -39.68 30.22
C LYS A 33 -9.70 -39.03 29.21
N ILE A 34 -8.74 -38.21 29.67
CA ILE A 34 -7.75 -37.54 28.82
C ILE A 34 -6.62 -38.51 28.41
N ARG A 35 -6.35 -39.57 29.19
CA ARG A 35 -5.34 -40.58 28.83
C ARG A 35 -5.79 -41.63 27.79
N LYS A 36 -7.07 -41.70 27.46
CA LYS A 36 -7.57 -42.53 26.37
C LYS A 36 -7.84 -41.68 25.15
N ASN A 37 -6.97 -41.72 24.18
CA ASN A 37 -7.11 -41.30 22.80
C ASN A 37 -6.35 -40.05 22.37
N PHE A 38 -5.11 -39.84 22.77
CA PHE A 38 -4.17 -39.16 21.89
C PHE A 38 -3.01 -40.12 21.57
N ASN A 39 -3.35 -41.18 20.86
CA ASN A 39 -2.36 -41.86 20.06
C ASN A 39 -2.17 -41.02 18.82
N VAL A 40 -1.51 -39.85 18.94
CA VAL A 40 -0.93 -39.15 17.83
C VAL A 40 0.16 -40.10 17.33
N LYS A 41 -0.18 -40.98 16.38
CA LYS A 41 0.82 -41.51 15.47
C LYS A 41 1.47 -40.28 14.89
N SER A 42 2.64 -39.91 15.37
CA SER A 42 3.49 -38.97 14.69
C SER A 42 3.75 -39.59 13.32
N LEU A 43 3.05 -39.10 12.32
CA LEU A 43 3.39 -39.34 10.93
C LEU A 43 4.67 -38.55 10.72
N GLU A 44 5.78 -39.10 11.19
CA GLU A 44 7.12 -38.66 10.79
C GLU A 44 7.36 -39.11 9.34
N ASN A 45 6.47 -38.70 8.45
CA ASN A 45 6.72 -38.79 7.03
C ASN A 45 7.60 -37.59 6.70
N GLY A 46 8.90 -37.76 6.72
CA GLY A 46 9.83 -36.82 6.17
C GLY A 46 9.44 -36.53 4.70
N PHE A 47 9.44 -35.27 4.28
CA PHE A 47 9.20 -34.90 2.89
C PHE A 47 10.20 -35.60 1.98
N SER A 48 9.71 -36.24 0.93
CA SER A 48 10.57 -36.78 -0.11
C SER A 48 11.24 -35.66 -0.88
N LEU A 49 12.51 -35.83 -1.24
CA LEU A 49 13.23 -34.88 -2.08
C LEU A 49 12.48 -34.61 -3.41
N ILE A 50 11.87 -35.64 -3.97
CA ILE A 50 11.06 -35.50 -5.20
C ILE A 50 9.79 -34.66 -4.96
N GLU A 51 9.15 -34.74 -3.81
CA GLU A 51 7.96 -33.96 -3.45
C GLU A 51 8.27 -32.47 -3.41
N ILE A 52 9.38 -32.09 -2.77
CA ILE A 52 9.84 -30.70 -2.76
C ILE A 52 10.20 -30.22 -4.17
N LEU A 53 10.83 -31.06 -4.98
CA LEU A 53 11.20 -30.72 -6.35
C LEU A 53 9.97 -30.48 -7.21
N VAL A 54 8.92 -31.29 -7.09
CA VAL A 54 7.65 -31.13 -7.80
C VAL A 54 6.95 -29.84 -7.36
N VAL A 55 6.91 -29.54 -6.05
CA VAL A 55 6.32 -28.31 -5.53
C VAL A 55 7.03 -27.07 -6.07
N LEU A 56 8.37 -27.06 -6.07
CA LEU A 56 9.15 -25.96 -6.64
C LEU A 56 8.92 -25.80 -8.14
N MET A 57 8.76 -26.90 -8.88
CA MET A 57 8.44 -26.87 -10.29
C MET A 57 7.06 -26.22 -10.55
N ILE A 58 6.04 -26.58 -9.77
CA ILE A 58 4.69 -26.02 -9.87
C ILE A 58 4.71 -24.52 -9.52
N ILE A 59 5.36 -24.13 -8.43
CA ILE A 59 5.50 -22.73 -8.01
C ILE A 59 6.21 -21.93 -9.10
N GLY A 60 7.30 -22.44 -9.66
CA GLY A 60 8.03 -21.80 -10.74
C GLY A 60 7.16 -21.57 -12.00
N MET A 61 6.35 -22.58 -12.37
CA MET A 61 5.44 -22.47 -13.50
C MET A 61 4.33 -21.45 -13.27
N LEU A 62 3.74 -21.41 -12.07
CA LEU A 62 2.71 -20.42 -11.70
C LEU A 62 3.29 -19.00 -11.66
N THR A 63 4.49 -18.83 -11.13
CA THR A 63 5.16 -17.53 -11.05
C THR A 63 5.41 -16.95 -12.45
N ALA A 64 5.81 -17.76 -13.41
CA ALA A 64 6.03 -17.33 -14.78
C ALA A 64 4.77 -16.76 -15.43
N VAL A 65 3.60 -17.40 -15.22
CA VAL A 65 2.31 -16.91 -15.77
C VAL A 65 1.89 -15.58 -15.13
N VAL A 66 2.13 -15.41 -13.84
CA VAL A 66 1.79 -14.17 -13.13
C VAL A 66 2.66 -13.00 -13.60
N ALA A 67 3.97 -13.23 -13.78
CA ALA A 67 4.91 -12.17 -14.17
C ALA A 67 4.53 -11.52 -15.52
N ILE A 68 4.12 -12.30 -16.52
CA ILE A 68 3.75 -11.80 -17.85
C ILE A 68 2.54 -10.85 -17.79
N ASN A 69 1.61 -11.06 -16.87
CA ASN A 69 0.37 -10.27 -16.79
C ASN A 69 0.50 -9.02 -15.90
N VAL A 70 1.40 -9.03 -14.92
CA VAL A 70 1.52 -7.93 -13.93
C VAL A 70 2.34 -6.75 -14.46
N LEU A 71 3.44 -7.01 -15.18
CA LEU A 71 4.32 -5.95 -15.68
C LEU A 71 3.60 -4.92 -16.58
N PRO A 72 2.82 -5.30 -17.60
CA PRO A 72 2.12 -4.34 -18.45
C PRO A 72 1.06 -3.51 -17.71
N SER A 73 0.50 -4.05 -16.62
CA SER A 73 -0.51 -3.35 -15.81
C SER A 73 0.09 -2.21 -15.00
N GLN A 74 1.32 -2.36 -14.52
CA GLN A 74 2.04 -1.31 -13.77
C GLN A 74 2.37 -0.12 -14.67
N ASP A 75 2.77 -0.38 -15.90
CA ASP A 75 3.14 0.66 -16.84
C ASP A 75 1.91 1.51 -17.24
N ARG A 76 0.79 0.86 -17.50
CA ARG A 76 -0.48 1.57 -17.74
C ARG A 76 -0.89 2.42 -16.54
N ALA A 77 -0.78 1.88 -15.32
CA ALA A 77 -1.11 2.61 -14.10
C ALA A 77 -0.23 3.86 -13.91
N ARG A 78 1.06 3.82 -14.32
CA ARG A 78 1.93 4.99 -14.32
C ARG A 78 1.47 6.06 -15.30
N VAL A 79 1.13 5.68 -16.52
CA VAL A 79 0.58 6.60 -17.52
C VAL A 79 -0.71 7.25 -17.03
N ASP A 80 -1.65 6.45 -16.48
CA ASP A 80 -2.91 6.95 -15.96
C ASP A 80 -2.69 7.90 -14.77
N LYS A 81 -1.72 7.60 -13.90
CA LYS A 81 -1.34 8.51 -12.82
C LYS A 81 -0.79 9.82 -13.37
N ALA A 82 0.13 9.80 -14.33
CA ALA A 82 0.67 11.02 -14.94
C ALA A 82 -0.44 11.90 -15.54
N LYS A 83 -1.39 11.30 -16.26
CA LYS A 83 -2.56 12.01 -16.80
C LYS A 83 -3.44 12.59 -15.70
N ALA A 84 -3.63 11.89 -14.59
CA ALA A 84 -4.41 12.40 -13.45
C ALA A 84 -3.71 13.59 -12.79
N ASP A 85 -2.40 13.51 -12.58
CA ASP A 85 -1.60 14.57 -11.98
C ASP A 85 -1.61 15.83 -12.87
N ILE A 86 -1.48 15.68 -14.19
CA ILE A 86 -1.57 16.79 -15.17
C ILE A 86 -2.94 17.47 -15.08
N ARG A 87 -4.04 16.71 -14.99
CA ARG A 87 -5.39 17.30 -14.85
C ARG A 87 -5.55 18.08 -13.54
N ILE A 88 -4.96 17.61 -12.45
CA ILE A 88 -4.98 18.33 -11.17
C ILE A 88 -4.23 19.67 -11.30
N MET A 89 -3.04 19.65 -11.93
CA MET A 89 -2.26 20.87 -12.17
C MET A 89 -2.97 21.83 -13.13
N GLU A 90 -3.62 21.33 -14.16
CA GLU A 90 -4.44 22.11 -15.08
C GLU A 90 -5.57 22.84 -14.35
N GLN A 91 -6.33 22.13 -13.50
CA GLN A 91 -7.37 22.74 -12.67
C GLN A 91 -6.81 23.79 -11.71
N ALA A 92 -5.64 23.55 -11.14
CA ALA A 92 -4.97 24.52 -10.29
C ALA A 92 -4.52 25.77 -11.06
N LEU A 93 -4.04 25.63 -12.30
CA LEU A 93 -3.71 26.75 -13.18
C LEU A 93 -4.94 27.56 -13.55
N GLU A 94 -6.08 26.92 -13.77
CA GLU A 94 -7.35 27.64 -14.00
C GLU A 94 -7.77 28.45 -12.77
N LEU A 95 -7.68 27.89 -11.57
CA LEU A 95 -7.94 28.62 -10.32
C LEU A 95 -6.95 29.76 -10.12
N TYR A 96 -5.66 29.54 -10.41
CA TYR A 96 -4.65 30.59 -10.39
C TYR A 96 -5.02 31.75 -11.33
N ARG A 97 -5.43 31.44 -12.57
CA ARG A 97 -5.86 32.45 -13.56
C ARG A 97 -7.05 33.25 -13.08
N LEU A 98 -8.03 32.64 -12.40
CA LEU A 98 -9.19 33.35 -11.86
C LEU A 98 -8.79 34.38 -10.79
N ASP A 99 -7.85 34.03 -9.92
CA ASP A 99 -7.40 34.89 -8.84
C ASP A 99 -6.38 35.94 -9.32
N MET A 100 -5.44 35.53 -10.20
CA MET A 100 -4.30 36.36 -10.66
C MET A 100 -4.52 37.02 -12.02
N PHE A 101 -5.66 36.79 -12.69
CA PHE A 101 -6.03 37.27 -14.03
C PHE A 101 -5.10 36.86 -15.19
N SER A 102 -4.16 35.96 -14.93
CA SER A 102 -3.23 35.42 -15.93
C SER A 102 -2.69 34.08 -15.45
N TYR A 103 -2.26 33.25 -16.38
CA TYR A 103 -1.46 32.04 -16.02
C TYR A 103 -0.05 32.47 -15.60
N PRO A 104 0.66 31.60 -14.83
CA PRO A 104 2.06 31.82 -14.51
C PRO A 104 2.91 32.05 -15.77
N THR A 105 3.94 32.85 -15.67
CA THR A 105 4.92 32.97 -16.74
C THR A 105 5.75 31.68 -16.84
N LYS A 106 6.45 31.46 -17.96
CA LYS A 106 7.37 30.33 -18.12
C LYS A 106 8.45 30.29 -17.02
N GLN A 107 8.88 31.45 -16.55
CA GLN A 107 9.88 31.55 -15.48
C GLN A 107 9.32 31.18 -14.10
N GLU A 108 8.09 31.56 -13.81
CA GLU A 108 7.40 31.20 -12.58
C GLU A 108 7.05 29.69 -12.56
N GLY A 109 6.68 29.15 -13.72
CA GLY A 109 6.41 27.74 -13.90
C GLY A 109 5.32 27.20 -12.96
N LEU A 110 5.31 25.90 -12.75
CA LEU A 110 4.38 25.22 -11.84
C LEU A 110 4.62 25.58 -10.36
N LYS A 111 5.81 26.11 -10.02
CA LYS A 111 6.10 26.56 -8.65
C LYS A 111 5.15 27.68 -8.19
N ALA A 112 4.64 28.49 -9.12
CA ALA A 112 3.65 29.49 -8.82
C ALA A 112 2.33 28.94 -8.27
N LEU A 113 2.08 27.64 -8.40
CA LEU A 113 0.92 26.97 -7.79
C LEU A 113 1.09 26.71 -6.29
N ILE A 114 2.33 26.72 -5.79
CA ILE A 114 2.66 26.45 -4.38
C ILE A 114 3.13 27.73 -3.69
N GLU A 115 3.93 28.53 -4.37
CA GLU A 115 4.59 29.72 -3.84
C GLU A 115 4.07 30.98 -4.49
N LYS A 116 3.87 32.02 -3.67
CA LYS A 116 3.42 33.33 -4.14
C LYS A 116 4.49 33.97 -5.02
N PRO A 117 4.18 34.32 -6.29
CA PRO A 117 5.13 35.03 -7.16
C PRO A 117 5.47 36.42 -6.63
N SER A 118 6.77 36.73 -6.56
CA SER A 118 7.26 38.00 -6.01
C SER A 118 6.96 39.22 -6.89
N ASN A 119 6.90 39.03 -8.20
CA ASN A 119 6.82 40.12 -9.20
C ASN A 119 5.46 40.23 -9.87
N ASN A 120 4.40 39.71 -9.29
CA ASN A 120 3.08 39.79 -9.89
C ASN A 120 2.27 40.95 -9.31
N ARG A 121 1.69 41.78 -10.20
CA ARG A 121 0.85 42.94 -9.84
C ARG A 121 -0.34 42.58 -8.94
N PHE A 122 -0.82 41.34 -9.03
CA PHE A 122 -1.98 40.83 -8.29
C PHE A 122 -1.59 39.89 -7.15
N SER A 123 -0.34 39.94 -6.71
CA SER A 123 0.19 39.05 -5.68
C SER A 123 -0.63 39.03 -4.37
N ASP A 124 -1.34 40.15 -4.07
CA ASP A 124 -2.19 40.23 -2.87
C ASP A 124 -3.46 39.38 -2.96
N ARG A 125 -3.83 38.95 -4.17
CA ARG A 125 -4.96 38.07 -4.42
C ARG A 125 -4.57 36.57 -4.41
N TYR A 126 -3.27 36.31 -4.28
CA TYR A 126 -2.78 34.97 -4.25
C TYR A 126 -3.36 34.22 -3.05
N ARG A 127 -3.87 33.01 -3.28
CA ARG A 127 -4.53 32.17 -2.28
C ARG A 127 -3.55 31.73 -1.19
N GLN A 128 -3.91 31.95 0.08
CA GLN A 128 -3.10 31.48 1.20
C GLN A 128 -3.01 29.94 1.15
N GLY A 129 -1.78 29.40 1.17
CA GLY A 129 -1.50 27.99 1.05
C GLY A 129 -1.38 27.46 -0.38
N GLY A 130 -1.47 28.34 -1.39
CA GLY A 130 -1.33 27.96 -2.79
C GLY A 130 -2.59 27.29 -3.39
N TYR A 131 -2.45 26.79 -4.59
CA TYR A 131 -3.50 26.12 -5.38
C TYR A 131 -3.39 24.61 -5.34
N ILE A 132 -2.18 24.11 -5.06
CA ILE A 132 -1.89 22.71 -4.75
C ILE A 132 -1.01 22.65 -3.50
N ARG A 133 -1.07 21.53 -2.78
CA ARG A 133 -0.29 21.37 -1.53
C ARG A 133 1.20 21.21 -1.78
N ARG A 134 1.56 20.48 -2.83
CA ARG A 134 2.93 20.21 -3.25
C ARG A 134 2.95 19.88 -4.74
N LEU A 135 4.07 20.13 -5.37
CA LEU A 135 4.37 19.66 -6.71
C LEU A 135 5.01 18.28 -6.59
N GLU A 136 4.31 17.27 -7.07
CA GLU A 136 4.83 15.90 -7.08
C GLU A 136 5.64 15.67 -8.36
N LEU A 137 6.57 14.73 -8.30
CA LEU A 137 7.24 14.22 -9.47
C LEU A 137 6.30 13.31 -10.26
N ASP A 138 6.59 13.12 -11.51
CA ASP A 138 5.87 12.15 -12.33
C ASP A 138 6.11 10.70 -11.84
N PRO A 139 5.38 9.69 -12.31
CA PRO A 139 5.52 8.32 -11.87
C PRO A 139 6.87 7.65 -12.17
N TRP A 140 7.69 8.29 -12.97
CA TRP A 140 9.06 7.86 -13.29
C TRP A 140 10.13 8.63 -12.54
N GLY A 141 9.75 9.69 -11.76
CA GLY A 141 10.64 10.46 -10.91
C GLY A 141 11.17 11.75 -11.55
N ASN A 142 10.59 12.18 -12.68
CA ASN A 142 10.97 13.40 -13.37
C ASN A 142 10.06 14.57 -12.96
N ASP A 143 10.53 15.80 -13.16
CA ASP A 143 9.73 17.00 -12.99
C ASP A 143 8.78 17.20 -14.17
N TYR A 144 7.52 17.57 -13.90
CA TYR A 144 6.60 18.06 -14.93
C TYR A 144 7.09 19.37 -15.53
N GLN A 145 7.08 19.44 -16.85
CA GLN A 145 7.49 20.63 -17.59
C GLN A 145 6.29 21.54 -17.83
N TYR A 146 6.52 22.85 -17.79
CA TYR A 146 5.52 23.86 -18.07
C TYR A 146 5.99 24.76 -19.19
N GLU A 147 5.17 24.89 -20.23
CA GLU A 147 5.43 25.75 -21.37
C GLU A 147 4.31 26.78 -21.51
N ARG A 148 4.71 28.03 -21.76
CA ARG A 148 3.79 29.13 -22.06
C ARG A 148 4.40 30.04 -23.12
N PRO A 149 3.72 30.26 -24.28
CA PRO A 149 2.50 29.59 -24.73
C PRO A 149 2.71 28.09 -24.95
N GLY A 150 1.63 27.29 -24.84
CA GLY A 150 1.64 25.88 -25.18
C GLY A 150 1.61 25.67 -26.71
N LYS A 151 1.69 24.39 -27.11
CA LYS A 151 1.52 23.99 -28.52
C LYS A 151 0.10 24.33 -29.03
N ASN A 152 -0.06 24.40 -30.34
CA ASN A 152 -1.35 24.62 -31.02
C ASN A 152 -2.10 25.88 -30.55
N ASN A 153 -1.35 26.94 -30.16
CA ASN A 153 -1.91 28.18 -29.63
C ASN A 153 -2.67 28.01 -28.28
N SER A 154 -2.39 26.92 -27.56
CA SER A 154 -2.90 26.74 -26.20
C SER A 154 -2.29 27.80 -25.26
N PRO A 155 -3.04 28.24 -24.24
CA PRO A 155 -2.53 29.22 -23.28
C PRO A 155 -1.33 28.70 -22.48
N PHE A 156 -1.25 27.39 -22.26
CA PHE A 156 -0.13 26.71 -21.62
C PHE A 156 -0.11 25.23 -22.01
N GLU A 157 0.97 24.57 -21.70
CA GLU A 157 1.14 23.11 -21.82
C GLU A 157 1.86 22.58 -20.59
N ILE A 158 1.37 21.44 -20.05
CA ILE A 158 2.02 20.68 -19.00
C ILE A 158 2.43 19.33 -19.59
N ILE A 159 3.70 18.95 -19.43
CA ILE A 159 4.26 17.77 -20.09
C ILE A 159 4.98 16.91 -19.06
N SER A 160 4.73 15.59 -19.08
CA SER A 160 5.65 14.59 -18.55
C SER A 160 6.39 13.95 -19.72
N PHE A 161 7.70 13.80 -19.60
CA PHE A 161 8.54 13.17 -20.64
C PHE A 161 8.58 11.63 -20.54
N GLY A 162 7.60 11.02 -19.86
CA GLY A 162 7.52 9.57 -19.80
C GLY A 162 8.68 8.89 -19.08
N ALA A 163 8.94 7.65 -19.46
CA ALA A 163 9.88 6.80 -18.75
C ALA A 163 11.35 7.16 -18.96
N ASP A 164 11.70 7.73 -20.12
CA ASP A 164 13.09 8.11 -20.45
C ASP A 164 13.46 9.53 -20.00
N GLY A 165 12.47 10.35 -19.60
CA GLY A 165 12.69 11.73 -19.17
C GLY A 165 13.16 12.66 -20.28
N GLN A 166 12.99 12.28 -21.56
CA GLN A 166 13.43 13.02 -22.71
C GLN A 166 12.23 13.38 -23.61
N LYS A 167 12.32 14.48 -24.31
CA LYS A 167 11.27 14.93 -25.21
C LYS A 167 11.12 13.99 -26.41
N GLY A 168 9.90 13.47 -26.62
CA GLY A 168 9.58 12.56 -27.72
C GLY A 168 9.33 11.14 -27.20
N GLY A 169 9.87 10.12 -27.89
CA GLY A 169 9.70 8.72 -27.53
C GLY A 169 8.43 8.06 -28.09
N GLU A 170 8.32 6.76 -27.89
CA GLU A 170 7.16 5.94 -28.28
C GLU A 170 6.71 5.03 -27.14
N GLY A 171 5.45 4.70 -27.10
CA GLY A 171 4.88 3.81 -26.08
C GLY A 171 4.97 4.38 -24.66
N LEU A 172 5.74 3.75 -23.77
CA LEU A 172 5.93 4.19 -22.39
C LEU A 172 6.89 5.37 -22.25
N GLU A 173 7.72 5.60 -23.25
CA GLU A 173 8.65 6.72 -23.35
C GLU A 173 8.02 7.96 -24.00
N SER A 174 6.78 7.82 -24.49
CA SER A 174 6.05 8.92 -25.12
C SER A 174 5.74 10.04 -24.13
N ASP A 175 5.90 11.28 -24.60
CA ASP A 175 5.44 12.46 -23.87
C ASP A 175 3.94 12.36 -23.57
N ILE A 176 3.54 12.80 -22.38
CA ILE A 176 2.15 12.89 -21.94
C ILE A 176 1.85 14.35 -21.65
N SER A 177 0.84 14.92 -22.31
CA SER A 177 0.49 16.33 -22.09
C SER A 177 -1.00 16.53 -21.80
N ASN A 178 -1.35 17.75 -21.35
CA ASN A 178 -2.75 18.14 -21.18
C ASN A 178 -3.45 18.42 -22.52
N LEU A 179 -2.73 18.35 -23.63
CA LEU A 179 -3.25 18.60 -24.98
C LEU A 179 -3.50 17.31 -25.77
N ASP A 180 -3.24 16.12 -25.16
CA ASP A 180 -3.43 14.80 -25.77
C ASP A 180 -4.88 14.31 -25.72
#